data_156810a1c0eb51ec11dacbe2f51c7e12
#
_entry.id   156810a1c0eb51ec11dacbe2f51c7e12
#
_cell.length_a   1.000
_cell.length_b   1.000
_cell.length_c   1.000
_cell.angle_alpha   90.00
_cell.angle_beta   90.00
_cell.angle_gamma   90.00
#
_symmetry.space_group_name_H-M   'P 1'
#
loop_
_entity.id
_entity.type
_entity.pdbx_description
1 polymer ?
#
loop_
_entity_poly.entity_id
_entity_poly.type
_entity_poly.pdbx_seq_one_letter_code
_entity_poly.pdbx_strand_id
1 'polypeptide(L)'
;MLLENQSFSYDYVRLFPQEQIGLHRQPSWELTLIVIGSGIKLIGDTTEPFQSGEVVIIPPEIPHCWYFNGDKTDTDGKIVNITLSFTHEFLNHCSLNFPELHRHIEKFKNIQEALKYNDSQSIIIASILKSMHKQNEVERLSAMIKLLAVLPLADKTRTVGKYTKKDKKQK
;
A
#
# COMPACT_ATOMS: atom_id res chain seq x y z
N MET A 1 7.07 9.15 7.61
CA MET A 1 6.69 10.20 8.58
C MET A 1 5.72 11.14 7.88
N LEU A 2 4.50 11.29 8.43
CA LEU A 2 3.57 12.30 7.94
C LEU A 2 4.10 13.67 8.33
N LEU A 3 4.14 14.59 7.37
CA LEU A 3 4.40 15.99 7.65
C LEU A 3 3.20 16.57 8.44
N GLU A 4 3.43 17.54 9.34
CA GLU A 4 2.42 18.08 10.27
C GLU A 4 1.10 18.53 9.61
N ASN A 5 1.09 18.74 8.30
CA ASN A 5 -0.07 19.22 7.54
C ASN A 5 -0.63 18.19 6.55
N GLN A 6 -0.32 16.91 6.71
CA GLN A 6 -0.80 15.86 5.80
C GLN A 6 -1.64 14.82 6.52
N SER A 7 -2.81 14.50 5.98
CA SER A 7 -3.70 13.46 6.48
C SER A 7 -3.23 12.05 6.12
N PHE A 8 -2.44 11.93 5.06
CA PHE A 8 -1.82 10.71 4.55
C PHE A 8 -0.56 11.08 3.78
N SER A 9 0.33 10.11 3.53
CA SER A 9 1.52 10.33 2.70
C SER A 9 1.37 9.66 1.33
N TYR A 10 1.87 10.32 0.30
CA TYR A 10 1.95 9.83 -1.07
C TYR A 10 3.37 9.99 -1.57
N ASP A 11 4.02 8.87 -1.90
CA ASP A 11 5.39 8.84 -2.40
C ASP A 11 5.46 8.19 -3.78
N TYR A 12 5.93 8.95 -4.75
CA TYR A 12 6.33 8.45 -6.04
C TYR A 12 7.84 8.17 -5.98
N VAL A 13 8.19 6.90 -5.84
CA VAL A 13 9.56 6.46 -5.60
C VAL A 13 10.21 6.03 -6.90
N ARG A 14 11.35 6.63 -7.22
CA ARG A 14 12.16 6.29 -8.39
C ARG A 14 13.63 6.24 -7.97
N LEU A 15 14.19 5.04 -7.93
CA LEU A 15 15.57 4.83 -7.46
C LEU A 15 16.23 3.65 -8.15
N PHE A 16 17.56 3.57 -8.03
CA PHE A 16 18.30 2.40 -8.51
C PHE A 16 17.99 1.18 -7.63
N PRO A 17 17.98 -0.03 -8.20
CA PRO A 17 17.67 -1.24 -7.44
C PRO A 17 18.50 -1.44 -6.17
N GLN A 18 19.75 -1.02 -6.16
CA GLN A 18 20.65 -1.11 -5.01
C GLN A 18 20.35 -0.10 -3.89
N GLU A 19 19.50 0.90 -4.13
CA GLU A 19 19.11 1.93 -3.15
C GLU A 19 17.81 1.58 -2.39
N GLN A 20 17.26 0.40 -2.62
CA GLN A 20 15.98 -0.02 -2.05
C GLN A 20 16.02 -0.19 -0.52
N ILE A 21 14.85 0.01 0.12
CA ILE A 21 14.68 -0.10 1.57
C ILE A 21 14.54 -1.57 1.95
N GLY A 22 15.23 -1.97 3.04
CA GLY A 22 15.15 -3.32 3.59
C GLY A 22 13.86 -3.60 4.37
N LEU A 23 13.83 -4.75 5.05
CA LEU A 23 12.69 -5.19 5.85
C LEU A 23 12.35 -4.16 6.93
N HIS A 24 11.10 -3.74 6.98
CA HIS A 24 10.58 -2.78 7.95
C HIS A 24 9.11 -3.05 8.27
N ARG A 25 8.61 -2.43 9.32
CA ARG A 25 7.19 -2.36 9.67
C ARG A 25 6.86 -0.96 10.16
N GLN A 26 5.60 -0.60 10.08
CA GLN A 26 5.13 0.74 10.46
C GLN A 26 3.73 0.68 11.08
N PRO A 27 3.32 1.68 11.89
CA PRO A 27 2.02 1.71 12.54
C PRO A 27 0.88 2.17 11.62
N SER A 28 1.12 2.33 10.35
CA SER A 28 0.17 2.79 9.33
C SER A 28 -0.12 1.71 8.30
N TRP A 29 -1.26 1.85 7.63
CA TRP A 29 -1.57 1.12 6.40
C TRP A 29 -0.64 1.56 5.28
N GLU A 30 -0.26 0.62 4.43
CA GLU A 30 0.50 0.89 3.23
C GLU A 30 -0.18 0.28 2.01
N LEU A 31 -0.43 1.11 1.00
CA LEU A 31 -0.84 0.66 -0.32
C LEU A 31 0.32 0.86 -1.27
N THR A 32 0.81 -0.23 -1.86
CA THR A 32 1.95 -0.21 -2.78
C THR A 32 1.53 -0.63 -4.18
N LEU A 33 1.88 0.18 -5.17
CA LEU A 33 1.83 -0.15 -6.60
C LEU A 33 3.25 -0.28 -7.14
N ILE A 34 3.55 -1.41 -7.75
CA ILE A 34 4.78 -1.57 -8.54
C ILE A 34 4.52 -1.02 -9.94
N VAL A 35 5.11 0.12 -10.26
CA VAL A 35 4.97 0.73 -11.59
C VAL A 35 5.93 0.09 -12.58
N ILE A 36 7.21 0.04 -12.24
CA ILE A 36 8.27 -0.60 -13.02
C ILE A 36 9.18 -1.38 -12.07
N GLY A 37 9.20 -2.68 -12.22
CA GLY A 37 10.08 -3.53 -11.43
C GLY A 37 9.61 -4.97 -11.35
N SER A 38 10.51 -5.82 -10.90
CA SER A 38 10.27 -7.23 -10.57
C SER A 38 11.25 -7.68 -9.50
N GLY A 39 10.92 -8.76 -8.83
CA GLY A 39 11.78 -9.31 -7.79
C GLY A 39 11.02 -10.25 -6.85
N ILE A 40 11.45 -10.27 -5.61
CA ILE A 40 10.86 -11.07 -4.53
C ILE A 40 10.35 -10.14 -3.43
N LYS A 41 9.09 -10.31 -3.02
CA LYS A 41 8.53 -9.64 -1.85
C LYS A 41 8.47 -10.58 -0.67
N LEU A 42 8.77 -10.04 0.50
CA LEU A 42 8.59 -10.69 1.78
C LEU A 42 7.56 -9.89 2.57
N ILE A 43 6.45 -10.52 2.93
CA ILE A 43 5.38 -9.89 3.69
C ILE A 43 4.93 -10.86 4.80
N GLY A 44 5.17 -10.48 6.06
CA GLY A 44 4.86 -11.33 7.20
C GLY A 44 5.54 -12.68 7.09
N ASP A 45 4.74 -13.73 6.94
CA ASP A 45 5.16 -15.13 6.85
C ASP A 45 5.37 -15.63 5.41
N THR A 46 5.18 -14.79 4.41
CA THR A 46 5.13 -15.21 3.00
C THR A 46 6.22 -14.55 2.17
N THR A 47 6.86 -15.34 1.34
CA THR A 47 7.83 -14.90 0.33
C THR A 47 7.36 -15.35 -1.03
N GLU A 48 7.17 -14.42 -1.95
CA GLU A 48 6.75 -14.72 -3.32
C GLU A 48 7.29 -13.69 -4.33
N PRO A 49 7.38 -14.03 -5.63
CA PRO A 49 7.77 -13.08 -6.66
C PRO A 49 6.73 -11.98 -6.85
N PHE A 50 7.18 -10.84 -7.32
CA PHE A 50 6.32 -9.73 -7.75
C PHE A 50 6.75 -9.20 -9.11
N GLN A 51 5.84 -8.47 -9.76
CA GLN A 51 6.09 -7.83 -11.05
C GLN A 51 5.35 -6.49 -11.17
N SER A 52 5.70 -5.75 -12.20
CA SER A 52 5.03 -4.50 -12.56
C SER A 52 3.51 -4.69 -12.69
N GLY A 53 2.75 -3.72 -12.19
CA GLY A 53 1.29 -3.74 -12.17
C GLY A 53 0.68 -4.29 -10.89
N GLU A 54 1.44 -4.94 -10.03
CA GLU A 54 0.91 -5.45 -8.76
C GLU A 54 0.53 -4.32 -7.80
N VAL A 55 -0.62 -4.49 -7.16
CA VAL A 55 -1.11 -3.63 -6.08
C VAL A 55 -1.34 -4.48 -4.83
N VAL A 56 -0.73 -4.07 -3.74
CA VAL A 56 -0.83 -4.75 -2.44
C VAL A 56 -1.20 -3.75 -1.36
N ILE A 57 -2.15 -4.11 -0.50
CA ILE A 57 -2.46 -3.38 0.74
C ILE A 57 -1.90 -4.14 1.94
N ILE A 58 -1.18 -3.45 2.79
CA ILE A 58 -0.52 -4.01 3.97
C ILE A 58 -1.08 -3.33 5.22
N PRO A 59 -1.76 -4.07 6.12
CA PRO A 59 -2.18 -3.56 7.41
C PRO A 59 -1.01 -3.11 8.29
N PRO A 60 -1.27 -2.27 9.32
CA PRO A 60 -0.26 -1.86 10.27
C PRO A 60 0.50 -3.02 10.91
N GLU A 61 1.78 -2.80 11.20
CA GLU A 61 2.66 -3.69 11.96
C GLU A 61 3.03 -5.02 11.29
N ILE A 62 2.69 -5.24 10.00
CA ILE A 62 3.17 -6.41 9.25
C ILE A 62 4.55 -6.09 8.66
N PRO A 63 5.62 -6.82 9.04
CA PRO A 63 6.94 -6.64 8.46
C PRO A 63 6.91 -6.94 6.97
N HIS A 64 7.52 -6.09 6.16
CA HIS A 64 7.54 -6.28 4.71
C HIS A 64 8.73 -5.61 4.03
N CYS A 65 9.08 -6.11 2.87
CA CYS A 65 10.02 -5.48 1.95
C CYS A 65 9.86 -6.03 0.53
N TRP A 66 10.40 -5.26 -0.41
CA TRP A 66 10.40 -5.55 -1.83
C TRP A 66 11.85 -5.61 -2.30
N TYR A 67 12.33 -6.79 -2.67
CA TYR A 67 13.67 -6.98 -3.22
C TYR A 67 13.62 -6.93 -4.74
N PHE A 68 13.91 -5.78 -5.32
CA PHE A 68 13.98 -5.60 -6.76
C PHE A 68 15.27 -6.22 -7.30
N ASN A 69 15.16 -7.04 -8.35
CA ASN A 69 16.31 -7.72 -8.95
C ASN A 69 16.99 -6.93 -10.07
N GLY A 70 16.44 -5.79 -10.49
CA GLY A 70 17.01 -4.96 -11.55
C GLY A 70 16.73 -5.44 -12.98
N ASP A 71 15.97 -6.53 -13.17
CA ASP A 71 15.66 -7.05 -14.52
C ASP A 71 14.71 -6.13 -15.29
N LYS A 72 13.87 -5.39 -14.57
CA LYS A 72 12.93 -4.41 -15.13
C LYS A 72 13.15 -3.05 -14.52
N THR A 73 13.59 -2.11 -15.32
CA THR A 73 13.85 -0.72 -14.96
C THR A 73 13.29 0.22 -16.03
N ASP A 74 13.23 1.51 -15.70
CA ASP A 74 13.00 2.54 -16.70
C ASP A 74 14.26 2.77 -17.56
N THR A 75 14.18 3.74 -18.48
CA THR A 75 15.28 4.06 -19.41
C THR A 75 16.55 4.54 -18.70
N ASP A 76 16.44 5.00 -17.46
CA ASP A 76 17.58 5.45 -16.64
C ASP A 76 18.11 4.36 -15.68
N GLY A 77 17.61 3.13 -15.80
CA GLY A 77 18.01 2.01 -14.94
C GLY A 77 17.37 2.01 -13.56
N LYS A 78 16.27 2.76 -13.37
CA LYS A 78 15.59 2.90 -12.08
C LYS A 78 14.31 2.09 -12.00
N ILE A 79 14.03 1.57 -10.81
CA ILE A 79 12.72 1.01 -10.47
C ILE A 79 11.77 2.12 -10.05
N VAL A 80 10.46 1.90 -10.23
CA VAL A 80 9.43 2.89 -9.91
C VAL A 80 8.30 2.22 -9.14
N ASN A 81 7.99 2.74 -7.97
CA ASN A 81 6.82 2.34 -7.21
C ASN A 81 6.11 3.56 -6.60
N ILE A 82 4.84 3.38 -6.30
CA ILE A 82 4.02 4.37 -5.60
C ILE A 82 3.60 3.76 -4.28
N THR A 83 3.81 4.50 -3.19
CA THR A 83 3.40 4.11 -1.85
C THR A 83 2.47 5.16 -1.26
N LEU A 84 1.33 4.72 -0.77
CA LEU A 84 0.35 5.53 -0.07
C LEU A 84 0.22 4.99 1.35
N SER A 85 0.47 5.84 2.36
CA SER A 85 0.38 5.45 3.78
C SER A 85 -0.64 6.30 4.53
N PHE A 86 -1.42 5.66 5.40
CA PHE A 86 -2.46 6.32 6.20
C PHE A 86 -2.71 5.56 7.50
N THR A 87 -3.19 6.27 8.51
CA THR A 87 -3.34 5.76 9.88
C THR A 87 -4.77 5.33 10.19
N HIS A 88 -4.93 4.55 11.27
CA HIS A 88 -6.27 4.28 11.85
C HIS A 88 -6.98 5.57 12.27
N GLU A 89 -6.24 6.54 12.78
CA GLU A 89 -6.80 7.85 13.15
C GLU A 89 -7.42 8.56 11.95
N PHE A 90 -6.71 8.59 10.81
CA PHE A 90 -7.24 9.12 9.55
C PHE A 90 -8.54 8.40 9.13
N LEU A 91 -8.57 7.07 9.18
CA LEU A 91 -9.76 6.29 8.86
C LEU A 91 -10.92 6.62 9.81
N ASN A 92 -10.67 6.75 11.09
CA ASN A 92 -11.68 7.11 12.08
C ASN A 92 -12.25 8.51 11.84
N HIS A 93 -11.42 9.49 11.51
CA HIS A 93 -11.86 10.84 11.16
C HIS A 93 -12.72 10.83 9.89
N CYS A 94 -12.35 10.05 8.88
CA CYS A 94 -13.17 9.91 7.67
C CYS A 94 -14.53 9.27 7.97
N SER A 95 -14.56 8.23 8.79
CA SER A 95 -15.80 7.54 9.19
C SER A 95 -16.73 8.46 9.99
N LEU A 96 -16.16 9.26 10.90
CA LEU A 96 -16.91 10.15 11.77
C LEU A 96 -17.49 11.36 11.02
N ASN A 97 -16.70 11.94 10.12
CA ASN A 97 -17.05 13.19 9.44
C ASN A 97 -17.82 12.99 8.12
N PHE A 98 -17.71 11.80 7.51
CA PHE A 98 -18.32 11.48 6.22
C PHE A 98 -19.15 10.19 6.31
N PRO A 99 -20.48 10.28 6.59
CA PRO A 99 -21.35 9.11 6.72
C PRO A 99 -21.29 8.19 5.49
N GLU A 100 -21.06 8.74 4.31
CA GLU A 100 -20.93 8.00 3.06
C GLU A 100 -19.75 7.01 3.06
N LEU A 101 -18.71 7.29 3.84
CA LEU A 101 -17.53 6.44 3.96
C LEU A 101 -17.63 5.39 5.07
N HIS A 102 -18.58 5.54 6.01
CA HIS A 102 -18.66 4.70 7.21
C HIS A 102 -18.61 3.20 6.90
N ARG A 103 -19.45 2.74 5.97
CA ARG A 103 -19.52 1.32 5.58
C ARG A 103 -18.20 0.83 4.98
N HIS A 104 -17.55 1.63 4.17
CA HIS A 104 -16.27 1.28 3.55
C HIS A 104 -15.15 1.20 4.58
N ILE A 105 -15.11 2.14 5.53
CA ILE A 105 -14.13 2.15 6.62
C ILE A 105 -14.30 0.94 7.54
N GLU A 106 -15.53 0.55 7.87
CA GLU A 106 -15.78 -0.66 8.67
C GLU A 106 -15.27 -1.93 7.98
N LYS A 107 -15.44 -2.04 6.66
CA LYS A 107 -14.83 -3.14 5.89
C LYS A 107 -13.30 -3.10 5.93
N PHE A 108 -12.72 -1.90 5.85
CA PHE A 108 -11.27 -1.71 5.95
C PHE A 108 -10.70 -2.23 7.26
N LYS A 109 -11.36 -1.91 8.38
CA LYS A 109 -10.95 -2.36 9.72
C LYS A 109 -10.94 -3.88 9.91
N ASN A 110 -11.65 -4.61 9.06
CA ASN A 110 -11.68 -6.07 9.09
C ASN A 110 -10.50 -6.71 8.33
N ILE A 111 -9.72 -5.95 7.58
CA ILE A 111 -8.54 -6.45 6.87
C ILE A 111 -7.41 -6.61 7.88
N GLN A 112 -7.03 -7.84 8.17
CA GLN A 112 -5.96 -8.17 9.13
C GLN A 112 -4.72 -8.78 8.47
N GLU A 113 -4.81 -9.12 7.20
CA GLU A 113 -3.74 -9.73 6.42
C GLU A 113 -3.38 -8.83 5.23
N ALA A 114 -2.16 -8.92 4.75
CA ALA A 114 -1.78 -8.25 3.52
C ALA A 114 -2.49 -8.88 2.32
N LEU A 115 -3.05 -8.07 1.47
CA LEU A 115 -3.88 -8.50 0.35
C LEU A 115 -3.33 -7.98 -0.97
N LYS A 116 -3.25 -8.85 -1.97
CA LYS A 116 -2.98 -8.50 -3.37
C LYS A 116 -4.29 -8.41 -4.13
N TYR A 117 -4.48 -7.34 -4.87
CA TYR A 117 -5.63 -7.16 -5.74
C TYR A 117 -5.50 -7.98 -7.02
N ASN A 118 -6.63 -8.45 -7.58
CA ASN A 118 -6.64 -9.09 -8.88
C ASN A 118 -6.31 -8.07 -9.99
N ASP A 119 -6.06 -8.54 -11.22
CA ASP A 119 -5.59 -7.70 -12.31
C ASP A 119 -6.58 -6.57 -12.66
N SER A 120 -7.88 -6.87 -12.73
CA SER A 120 -8.90 -5.87 -13.06
C SER A 120 -8.99 -4.75 -12.01
N GLN A 121 -8.93 -5.10 -10.74
CA GLN A 121 -8.96 -4.13 -9.64
C GLN A 121 -7.63 -3.36 -9.55
N SER A 122 -6.51 -4.02 -9.79
CA SER A 122 -5.20 -3.38 -9.82
C SER A 122 -5.10 -2.30 -10.90
N ILE A 123 -5.68 -2.50 -12.06
CA ILE A 123 -5.73 -1.50 -13.13
C ILE A 123 -6.49 -0.23 -12.67
N ILE A 124 -7.62 -0.39 -12.00
CA ILE A 124 -8.41 0.72 -11.47
C ILE A 124 -7.62 1.50 -10.42
N ILE A 125 -7.07 0.79 -9.43
CA ILE A 125 -6.28 1.41 -8.36
C ILE A 125 -5.02 2.08 -8.92
N ALA A 126 -4.31 1.43 -9.83
CA ALA A 126 -3.11 1.97 -10.47
C ALA A 126 -3.41 3.27 -11.23
N SER A 127 -4.53 3.35 -11.93
CA SER A 127 -4.95 4.57 -12.63
C SER A 127 -5.11 5.75 -11.67
N ILE A 128 -5.74 5.52 -10.52
CA ILE A 128 -5.92 6.55 -9.48
C ILE A 128 -4.57 6.96 -8.89
N LEU A 129 -3.74 5.99 -8.48
CA LEU A 129 -2.44 6.26 -7.86
C LEU A 129 -1.48 7.00 -8.79
N LYS A 130 -1.43 6.62 -10.06
CA LYS A 130 -0.58 7.29 -11.06
C LYS A 130 -1.03 8.73 -11.32
N SER A 131 -2.33 8.99 -11.34
CA SER A 131 -2.86 10.35 -11.52
C SER A 131 -2.48 11.29 -10.38
N MET A 132 -2.35 10.77 -9.15
CA MET A 132 -1.99 11.56 -7.97
C MET A 132 -0.60 12.20 -8.07
N HIS A 133 0.30 11.65 -8.86
CA HIS A 133 1.66 12.18 -9.01
C HIS A 133 1.70 13.65 -9.46
N LYS A 134 0.78 14.04 -10.34
CA LYS A 134 0.68 15.41 -10.88
C LYS A 134 -0.40 16.26 -10.20
N GLN A 135 -1.10 15.73 -9.22
CA GLN A 135 -2.20 16.41 -8.54
C GLN A 135 -1.69 17.31 -7.40
N ASN A 136 -2.44 18.38 -7.10
CA ASN A 136 -2.26 19.16 -5.89
C ASN A 136 -2.83 18.45 -4.65
N GLU A 137 -2.65 19.03 -3.48
CA GLU A 137 -3.07 18.44 -2.20
C GLU A 137 -4.57 18.15 -2.11
N VAL A 138 -5.42 19.04 -2.63
CA VAL A 138 -6.88 18.87 -2.61
C VAL A 138 -7.32 17.78 -3.58
N GLU A 139 -6.74 17.74 -4.76
CA GLU A 139 -6.98 16.68 -5.75
C GLU A 139 -6.54 15.32 -5.23
N ARG A 140 -5.38 15.24 -4.54
CA ARG A 140 -4.91 14.02 -3.87
C ARG A 140 -5.85 13.58 -2.77
N LEU A 141 -6.38 14.51 -1.96
CA LEU A 141 -7.38 14.18 -0.95
C LEU A 141 -8.65 13.59 -1.59
N SER A 142 -9.13 14.18 -2.68
CA SER A 142 -10.27 13.67 -3.44
C SER A 142 -10.00 12.24 -3.95
N ALA A 143 -8.83 11.99 -4.52
CA ALA A 143 -8.40 10.66 -4.97
C ALA A 143 -8.31 9.66 -3.82
N MET A 144 -7.81 10.08 -2.65
CA MET A 144 -7.75 9.24 -1.45
C MET A 144 -9.14 8.82 -0.97
N ILE A 145 -10.10 9.75 -0.94
CA ILE A 145 -11.49 9.45 -0.57
C ILE A 145 -12.08 8.41 -1.54
N LYS A 146 -11.84 8.55 -2.82
CA LYS A 146 -12.26 7.58 -3.84
C LYS A 146 -11.62 6.20 -3.61
N LEU A 147 -10.34 6.15 -3.27
CA LEU A 147 -9.64 4.90 -2.94
C LEU A 147 -10.25 4.21 -1.73
N LEU A 148 -10.66 4.93 -0.70
CA LEU A 148 -11.31 4.33 0.48
C LEU A 148 -12.59 3.57 0.14
N ALA A 149 -13.30 3.94 -0.91
CA ALA A 149 -14.47 3.22 -1.40
C ALA A 149 -14.10 2.01 -2.29
N VAL A 150 -12.97 2.06 -2.96
CA VAL A 150 -12.52 1.05 -3.93
C VAL A 150 -11.71 -0.09 -3.29
N LEU A 151 -10.89 0.24 -2.29
CA LEU A 151 -9.94 -0.69 -1.68
C LEU A 151 -10.57 -1.86 -0.89
N PRO A 152 -11.64 -1.69 -0.09
CA PRO A 152 -12.16 -2.78 0.74
C PRO A 152 -13.08 -3.75 -0.03
N LEU A 153 -12.63 -4.29 -1.17
CA LEU A 153 -13.33 -5.27 -1.99
C LEU A 153 -12.69 -6.65 -1.83
N ALA A 154 -13.11 -7.40 -0.80
CA ALA A 154 -12.52 -8.69 -0.44
C ALA A 154 -12.56 -9.75 -1.55
N ASP A 155 -13.61 -9.77 -2.37
CA ASP A 155 -13.78 -10.67 -3.52
C ASP A 155 -12.80 -10.40 -4.67
N LYS A 156 -12.09 -9.28 -4.63
CA LYS A 156 -11.08 -8.86 -5.62
C LYS A 156 -9.64 -9.05 -5.14
N THR A 157 -9.44 -9.79 -4.04
CA THR A 157 -8.13 -9.93 -3.39
C THR A 157 -7.80 -11.38 -3.07
N ARG A 158 -6.50 -11.64 -2.84
CA ARG A 158 -6.00 -12.84 -2.17
C ARG A 158 -4.99 -12.43 -1.08
N THR A 159 -4.86 -13.24 -0.05
CA THR A 159 -3.85 -13.07 0.99
C THR A 159 -2.44 -13.29 0.42
N VAL A 160 -1.52 -12.37 0.75
CA VAL A 160 -0.09 -12.44 0.37
C VAL A 160 0.85 -12.36 1.56
N GLY A 161 0.33 -12.34 2.77
CA GLY A 161 1.12 -12.39 3.98
C GLY A 161 0.29 -12.06 5.22
N LYS A 162 0.65 -12.70 6.32
CA LYS A 162 0.08 -12.46 7.64
C LYS A 162 1.18 -12.49 8.69
N TYR A 163 0.93 -11.84 9.81
CA TYR A 163 1.87 -11.78 10.91
C TYR A 163 1.14 -11.93 12.23
N THR A 164 1.45 -13.00 12.94
CA THR A 164 0.98 -13.21 14.30
C THR A 164 2.15 -12.92 15.24
N LYS A 165 2.02 -11.91 16.11
CA LYS A 165 2.96 -11.76 17.22
C LYS A 165 2.92 -13.04 18.02
N LYS A 166 3.98 -13.84 17.99
CA LYS A 166 4.16 -14.89 19.01
C LYS A 166 4.22 -14.16 20.34
N ASP A 167 3.24 -14.39 21.20
CA ASP A 167 3.29 -13.95 22.57
C ASP A 167 4.66 -14.36 23.14
N LYS A 168 5.45 -13.37 23.54
CA LYS A 168 6.58 -13.62 24.42
C LYS A 168 6.00 -13.99 25.78
N LYS A 169 5.44 -15.20 25.87
CA LYS A 169 5.28 -15.88 27.14
C LYS A 169 6.53 -16.70 27.35
N GLN A 170 7.19 -16.38 28.45
CA GLN A 170 8.24 -17.14 29.14
C GLN A 170 9.69 -16.77 28.76
N LYS A 171 10.35 -15.96 29.60
CA LYS A 171 11.04 -16.52 30.80
C LYS A 171 11.25 -15.39 31.79
#